data_689642ad990d1e70107efbd6034bf30c
#
_entry.id   689642ad990d1e70107efbd6034bf30c
#
_cell.length_a   1.000
_cell.length_b   1.000
_cell.length_c   1.000
_cell.angle_alpha   90.00
_cell.angle_beta   90.00
_cell.angle_gamma   90.00
#
_symmetry.space_group_name_H-M   'P 1'
#
loop_
_entity.id
_entity.type
_entity.pdbx_description
1 polymer ?
#
loop_
_entity_poly.entity_id
_entity_poly.type
_entity_poly.pdbx_seq_one_letter_code
_entity_poly.pdbx_strand_id
1 'polypeptide(L)'
;LHARQAAEDSPEALETIPLLKRDDIKRTVSFETPVVTEKGSYTLLYRPAFTNQIVYYDWCFDMTGVPEDLLTCAYLLSDVLGKVNTDTFTYEELNTFTDQYIGGLSFAIQPYTSYRDMNDFRNYFKVTAKVLEHNEDRLFELLEALALTSHVGDKARLKEIVEEVKAGWDALFFSRGMTVATIRLSSYFSDSGRSSEHDQLTYYQFLQDLCAHFEEKADRVIENLKTLMSAFFNKDRLVMSLCCDESHRETAEKKMESFVDQLPHSSFAGKPVPEFAAPGLNEGITTSGKVQYVLAGGNFRAHGHDYTGAMKVLETILRYSYLWTKIRVQGGAYGAGARFDQNGLFYLSSYRDPQLMKTLSTYEGLPEYLEHFEASEREMTKYVIGTISLLDTPLTNAMRLEKAITTYLRGLPKDLAQTYRDEVIDCLVEDIRALAPVVRDVLSDGYRCVVGSKEAIEENKDVFEKIFKA
;
A
#
# COMPACT_ATOMS: atom_id res chain seq x y z
N LEU A 1 1.20 -27.39 -38.72
CA LEU A 1 0.87 -26.35 -37.70
C LEU A 1 2.16 -25.75 -37.12
N HIS A 2 3.07 -26.55 -36.58
CA HIS A 2 4.33 -26.09 -35.96
C HIS A 2 5.20 -25.23 -36.89
N ALA A 3 5.39 -25.62 -38.14
CA ALA A 3 6.18 -24.86 -39.12
C ALA A 3 5.56 -23.47 -39.41
N ARG A 4 4.22 -23.38 -39.36
CA ARG A 4 3.49 -22.15 -39.63
C ARG A 4 3.47 -21.22 -38.40
N GLN A 5 3.53 -21.79 -37.18
CA GLN A 5 3.63 -21.04 -35.92
C GLN A 5 5.05 -20.55 -35.62
N ALA A 6 6.07 -21.22 -36.16
CA ALA A 6 7.47 -20.88 -36.03
C ALA A 6 8.00 -19.95 -37.14
N ALA A 7 7.21 -19.72 -38.20
CA ALA A 7 7.58 -18.82 -39.28
C ALA A 7 7.45 -17.35 -38.76
N GLU A 8 8.50 -16.58 -38.95
CA GLU A 8 8.45 -15.15 -38.71
C GLU A 8 7.50 -14.47 -39.72
N ASP A 9 6.67 -13.56 -39.24
CA ASP A 9 5.83 -12.77 -40.14
C ASP A 9 6.70 -11.84 -40.99
N SER A 10 6.31 -11.67 -42.26
CA SER A 10 7.04 -10.77 -43.16
C SER A 10 6.91 -9.31 -42.67
N PRO A 11 7.88 -8.44 -43.00
CA PRO A 11 7.77 -7.01 -42.68
C PRO A 11 6.47 -6.38 -43.18
N GLU A 12 6.02 -6.77 -44.40
CA GLU A 12 4.77 -6.29 -45.00
C GLU A 12 3.54 -6.75 -44.20
N ALA A 13 3.55 -7.98 -43.69
CA ALA A 13 2.47 -8.48 -42.84
C ALA A 13 2.43 -7.74 -41.49
N LEU A 14 3.59 -7.43 -40.91
CA LEU A 14 3.71 -6.66 -39.66
C LEU A 14 3.26 -5.22 -39.86
N GLU A 15 3.49 -4.61 -41.02
CA GLU A 15 3.05 -3.23 -41.32
C GLU A 15 1.51 -3.12 -41.46
N THR A 16 0.79 -4.21 -41.68
CA THR A 16 -0.69 -4.19 -41.74
C THR A 16 -1.33 -4.04 -40.34
N ILE A 17 -0.58 -4.29 -39.27
CA ILE A 17 -1.07 -4.13 -37.89
C ILE A 17 -1.01 -2.65 -37.51
N PRO A 18 -2.15 -2.01 -37.19
CA PRO A 18 -2.14 -0.62 -36.75
C PRO A 18 -1.32 -0.50 -35.45
N LEU A 19 -0.29 0.32 -35.48
CA LEU A 19 0.58 0.58 -34.33
C LEU A 19 0.36 2.02 -33.86
N LEU A 20 0.17 2.18 -32.56
CA LEU A 20 0.26 3.47 -31.92
C LEU A 20 1.71 3.98 -31.98
N LYS A 21 1.87 5.26 -32.23
CA LYS A 21 3.14 5.98 -32.19
C LYS A 21 3.23 6.80 -30.90
N ARG A 22 4.43 7.24 -30.53
CA ARG A 22 4.62 8.13 -29.36
C ARG A 22 3.83 9.44 -29.53
N ASP A 23 3.69 9.95 -30.75
CA ASP A 23 2.94 11.17 -31.06
C ASP A 23 1.41 11.03 -30.88
N ASP A 24 0.89 9.79 -30.87
CA ASP A 24 -0.53 9.52 -30.58
C ASP A 24 -0.83 9.62 -29.08
N ILE A 25 0.20 9.69 -28.21
CA ILE A 25 0.04 9.76 -26.76
C ILE A 25 -0.26 11.20 -26.34
N LYS A 26 -1.35 11.39 -25.60
CA LYS A 26 -1.63 12.69 -24.97
C LYS A 26 -0.53 13.02 -23.96
N ARG A 27 0.28 14.05 -24.24
CA ARG A 27 1.36 14.48 -23.35
C ARG A 27 0.86 15.04 -22.03
N THR A 28 -0.24 15.79 -22.04
CA THR A 28 -0.75 16.49 -20.87
C THR A 28 -1.38 15.52 -19.87
N VAL A 29 -0.92 15.59 -18.62
CA VAL A 29 -1.54 14.87 -17.50
C VAL A 29 -2.91 15.48 -17.20
N SER A 30 -3.93 14.66 -17.05
CA SER A 30 -5.20 15.08 -16.46
C SER A 30 -5.03 15.17 -14.95
N PHE A 31 -4.83 16.37 -14.42
CA PHE A 31 -4.67 16.60 -13.00
C PHE A 31 -5.98 17.09 -12.41
N GLU A 32 -6.62 16.27 -11.62
CA GLU A 32 -7.81 16.64 -10.87
C GLU A 32 -7.41 16.98 -9.43
N THR A 33 -7.11 18.27 -9.21
CA THR A 33 -6.75 18.75 -7.88
C THR A 33 -8.01 18.92 -7.05
N PRO A 34 -8.08 18.42 -5.82
CA PRO A 34 -9.19 18.72 -4.91
C PRO A 34 -9.18 20.22 -4.57
N VAL A 35 -10.36 20.77 -4.29
CA VAL A 35 -10.49 22.06 -3.64
C VAL A 35 -10.08 21.86 -2.18
N VAL A 36 -9.03 22.53 -1.74
CA VAL A 36 -8.51 22.47 -0.37
C VAL A 36 -9.11 23.63 0.42
N THR A 37 -9.74 23.32 1.54
CA THR A 37 -10.31 24.33 2.47
C THR A 37 -9.79 24.07 3.88
N GLU A 38 -9.05 25.02 4.43
CA GLU A 38 -8.61 24.99 5.83
C GLU A 38 -9.74 25.48 6.73
N LYS A 39 -10.10 24.69 7.72
CA LYS A 39 -11.22 24.93 8.66
C LYS A 39 -10.73 24.99 10.12
N GLY A 40 -9.62 25.65 10.38
CA GLY A 40 -9.05 25.78 11.73
C GLY A 40 -8.39 24.50 12.21
N SER A 41 -9.13 23.59 12.83
CA SER A 41 -8.59 22.33 13.36
C SER A 41 -8.46 21.22 12.33
N TYR A 42 -9.09 21.31 11.17
CA TYR A 42 -9.06 20.30 10.13
C TYR A 42 -8.92 20.89 8.73
N THR A 43 -8.53 20.05 7.78
CA THR A 43 -8.47 20.35 6.36
C THR A 43 -9.52 19.54 5.61
N LEU A 44 -10.31 20.18 4.74
CA LEU A 44 -11.25 19.52 3.86
C LEU A 44 -10.75 19.52 2.43
N LEU A 45 -10.71 18.35 1.82
CA LEU A 45 -10.39 18.11 0.41
C LEU A 45 -11.69 17.79 -0.35
N TYR A 46 -12.26 18.77 -1.04
CA TYR A 46 -13.46 18.52 -1.84
C TYR A 46 -13.12 18.22 -3.29
N ARG A 47 -13.75 17.17 -3.82
CA ARG A 47 -13.63 16.80 -5.22
C ARG A 47 -15.02 16.73 -5.89
N PRO A 48 -15.37 17.69 -6.75
CA PRO A 48 -16.63 17.63 -7.51
C PRO A 48 -16.60 16.48 -8.51
N ALA A 49 -17.65 15.67 -8.54
CA ALA A 49 -17.85 14.64 -9.54
C ALA A 49 -19.33 14.32 -9.68
N PHE A 50 -19.74 13.87 -10.87
CA PHE A 50 -21.04 13.21 -11.00
C PHE A 50 -20.98 11.86 -10.30
N THR A 51 -21.67 11.72 -9.18
CA THR A 51 -21.66 10.52 -8.34
C THR A 51 -22.98 9.76 -8.34
N ASN A 52 -23.98 10.28 -9.03
CA ASN A 52 -25.32 9.70 -9.09
C ASN A 52 -25.91 9.44 -7.69
N GLN A 53 -25.91 10.48 -6.84
CA GLN A 53 -26.43 10.46 -5.47
C GLN A 53 -25.65 9.54 -4.51
N ILE A 54 -24.41 9.19 -4.83
CA ILE A 54 -23.50 8.51 -3.89
C ILE A 54 -22.53 9.54 -3.33
N VAL A 55 -22.40 9.58 -2.02
CA VAL A 55 -21.40 10.41 -1.34
C VAL A 55 -20.25 9.54 -0.85
N TYR A 56 -19.04 9.94 -1.13
CA TYR A 56 -17.82 9.29 -0.69
C TYR A 56 -17.13 10.16 0.34
N TYR A 57 -16.79 9.58 1.46
CA TYR A 57 -16.16 10.22 2.60
C TYR A 57 -14.88 9.50 3.00
N ASP A 58 -13.85 10.26 3.37
CA ASP A 58 -12.74 9.77 4.16
C ASP A 58 -12.45 10.74 5.32
N TRP A 59 -12.12 10.17 6.47
CA TRP A 59 -11.57 10.88 7.62
C TRP A 59 -10.21 10.28 7.94
N CYS A 60 -9.16 11.09 7.84
CA CYS A 60 -7.79 10.71 8.14
C CYS A 60 -7.38 11.36 9.47
N PHE A 61 -7.49 10.62 10.55
CA PHE A 61 -7.10 11.05 11.89
C PHE A 61 -5.60 10.88 12.08
N ASP A 62 -4.88 11.97 12.40
CA ASP A 62 -3.43 11.96 12.56
C ASP A 62 -3.02 11.12 13.78
N MET A 63 -2.18 10.12 13.57
CA MET A 63 -1.62 9.24 14.59
C MET A 63 -0.22 9.66 15.05
N THR A 64 0.28 10.83 14.66
CA THR A 64 1.60 11.31 15.09
C THR A 64 1.69 11.36 16.61
N GLY A 65 2.73 10.75 17.15
CA GLY A 65 2.96 10.67 18.59
C GLY A 65 2.33 9.47 19.29
N VAL A 66 1.61 8.59 18.57
CA VAL A 66 1.22 7.29 19.11
C VAL A 66 2.49 6.47 19.36
N PRO A 67 2.75 5.99 20.59
CA PRO A 67 3.93 5.20 20.91
C PRO A 67 4.01 3.90 20.09
N GLU A 68 5.25 3.44 19.76
CA GLU A 68 5.47 2.23 18.97
C GLU A 68 4.80 1.00 19.61
N ASP A 69 4.86 0.86 20.93
CA ASP A 69 4.29 -0.27 21.66
C ASP A 69 2.75 -0.33 21.64
N LEU A 70 2.08 0.75 21.23
CA LEU A 70 0.63 0.80 21.02
C LEU A 70 0.22 0.51 19.57
N LEU A 71 1.15 0.55 18.60
CA LEU A 71 0.79 0.44 17.18
C LEU A 71 0.11 -0.89 16.85
N THR A 72 0.60 -2.00 17.38
CA THR A 72 -0.02 -3.32 17.16
C THR A 72 -1.45 -3.37 17.71
N CYS A 73 -1.70 -2.76 18.88
CA CYS A 73 -3.05 -2.59 19.42
C CYS A 73 -3.90 -1.62 18.57
N ALA A 74 -3.28 -0.67 17.89
CA ALA A 74 -3.98 0.22 16.97
C ALA A 74 -4.54 -0.52 15.75
N TYR A 75 -3.79 -1.47 15.20
CA TYR A 75 -4.30 -2.36 14.15
C TYR A 75 -5.41 -3.27 14.68
N LEU A 76 -5.28 -3.80 15.89
CA LEU A 76 -6.36 -4.57 16.52
C LEU A 76 -7.63 -3.71 16.70
N LEU A 77 -7.50 -2.42 17.06
CA LEU A 77 -8.64 -1.52 17.16
C LEU A 77 -9.40 -1.41 15.83
N SER A 78 -8.70 -1.35 14.69
CA SER A 78 -9.35 -1.32 13.38
C SER A 78 -10.15 -2.60 13.06
N ASP A 79 -9.73 -3.76 13.62
CA ASP A 79 -10.46 -5.03 13.50
C ASP A 79 -11.62 -5.15 14.50
N VAL A 80 -11.58 -4.43 15.62
CA VAL A 80 -12.59 -4.46 16.69
C VAL A 80 -13.76 -3.53 16.40
N LEU A 81 -13.50 -2.35 15.80
CA LEU A 81 -14.52 -1.36 15.50
C LEU A 81 -15.60 -1.93 14.54
N GLY A 82 -16.86 -1.70 14.89
CA GLY A 82 -18.01 -2.27 14.19
C GLY A 82 -18.34 -3.73 14.57
N LYS A 83 -17.50 -4.38 15.41
CA LYS A 83 -17.73 -5.76 15.88
C LYS A 83 -18.00 -5.86 17.38
N VAL A 84 -18.05 -4.75 18.08
CA VAL A 84 -18.43 -4.65 19.51
C VAL A 84 -19.69 -3.82 19.66
N ASN A 85 -20.40 -4.00 20.77
CA ASN A 85 -21.58 -3.19 21.08
C ASN A 85 -21.20 -1.71 21.24
N THR A 86 -22.16 -0.84 21.05
CA THR A 86 -22.12 0.58 21.41
C THR A 86 -23.23 0.87 22.43
N ASP A 87 -23.35 2.11 22.89
CA ASP A 87 -24.48 2.49 23.77
C ASP A 87 -25.83 2.41 23.05
N THR A 88 -25.84 2.48 21.71
CA THR A 88 -27.06 2.54 20.88
C THR A 88 -27.36 1.22 20.20
N PHE A 89 -26.35 0.45 19.79
CA PHE A 89 -26.48 -0.75 18.98
C PHE A 89 -25.72 -1.93 19.60
N THR A 90 -26.31 -3.11 19.53
CA THR A 90 -25.54 -4.36 19.63
C THR A 90 -24.69 -4.56 18.37
N TYR A 91 -23.65 -5.39 18.43
CA TYR A 91 -22.80 -5.66 17.26
C TYR A 91 -23.60 -6.35 16.11
N GLU A 92 -24.63 -7.11 16.42
CA GLU A 92 -25.52 -7.75 15.43
C GLU A 92 -26.39 -6.70 14.73
N GLU A 93 -26.91 -5.73 15.48
CA GLU A 93 -27.65 -4.58 14.94
C GLU A 93 -26.75 -3.68 14.10
N LEU A 94 -25.48 -3.45 14.51
CA LEU A 94 -24.49 -2.70 13.71
C LEU A 94 -24.30 -3.31 12.33
N ASN A 95 -24.14 -4.63 12.25
CA ASN A 95 -23.97 -5.32 10.97
C ASN A 95 -25.20 -5.16 10.10
N THR A 96 -26.40 -5.41 10.66
CA THR A 96 -27.67 -5.26 9.95
C THR A 96 -27.89 -3.83 9.46
N PHE A 97 -27.61 -2.84 10.32
CA PHE A 97 -27.73 -1.42 10.00
C PHE A 97 -26.77 -0.99 8.88
N THR A 98 -25.51 -1.44 8.97
CA THR A 98 -24.50 -1.16 7.95
C THR A 98 -24.91 -1.74 6.60
N ASP A 99 -25.32 -3.00 6.55
CA ASP A 99 -25.75 -3.67 5.32
C ASP A 99 -26.99 -3.02 4.70
N GLN A 100 -27.90 -2.50 5.54
CA GLN A 100 -29.15 -1.91 5.07
C GLN A 100 -28.99 -0.48 4.53
N TYR A 101 -28.13 0.34 5.16
CA TYR A 101 -28.10 1.78 4.89
C TYR A 101 -26.77 2.27 4.30
N ILE A 102 -25.68 1.55 4.54
CA ILE A 102 -24.33 2.04 4.20
C ILE A 102 -23.77 1.21 3.05
N GLY A 103 -23.31 1.87 1.99
CA GLY A 103 -22.74 1.20 0.83
C GLY A 103 -21.32 0.66 1.04
N GLY A 104 -20.66 1.03 2.15
CA GLY A 104 -19.35 0.57 2.60
C GLY A 104 -18.83 1.44 3.72
N LEU A 105 -18.27 0.80 4.74
CA LEU A 105 -17.57 1.44 5.86
C LEU A 105 -16.34 0.59 6.18
N SER A 106 -15.19 1.23 6.36
CA SER A 106 -13.96 0.54 6.73
C SER A 106 -13.07 1.41 7.60
N PHE A 107 -12.29 0.75 8.45
CA PHE A 107 -11.28 1.34 9.32
C PHE A 107 -9.92 0.74 8.96
N ALA A 108 -8.90 1.56 8.81
CA ALA A 108 -7.55 1.10 8.51
C ALA A 108 -6.50 2.11 8.99
N ILE A 109 -5.31 1.63 9.31
CA ILE A 109 -4.16 2.51 9.49
C ILE A 109 -3.45 2.62 8.16
N GLN A 110 -3.30 3.85 7.67
CA GLN A 110 -2.72 4.16 6.38
C GLN A 110 -1.48 5.04 6.55
N PRO A 111 -0.28 4.55 6.23
CA PRO A 111 0.91 5.38 6.16
C PRO A 111 0.91 6.20 4.86
N TYR A 112 1.17 7.49 4.97
CA TYR A 112 1.45 8.36 3.83
C TYR A 112 2.89 8.85 3.93
N THR A 113 3.73 8.32 3.07
CA THR A 113 5.15 8.62 3.02
C THR A 113 5.41 9.74 2.03
N SER A 114 6.25 10.70 2.40
CA SER A 114 6.71 11.78 1.52
C SER A 114 7.20 11.20 0.19
N TYR A 115 6.99 11.93 -0.90
CA TYR A 115 7.48 11.49 -2.21
C TYR A 115 9.00 11.54 -2.35
N ARG A 116 9.71 12.16 -1.42
CA ARG A 116 11.17 12.33 -1.44
C ARG A 116 11.93 11.47 -0.44
N ASP A 117 11.28 11.05 0.64
CA ASP A 117 11.97 10.39 1.74
C ASP A 117 11.08 9.33 2.39
N MET A 118 11.60 8.13 2.49
CA MET A 118 10.93 7.01 3.15
C MET A 118 10.82 7.17 4.66
N ASN A 119 11.63 8.05 5.27
CA ASN A 119 11.62 8.30 6.71
C ASN A 119 10.72 9.50 7.08
N ASP A 120 10.32 10.32 6.09
CA ASP A 120 9.31 11.36 6.27
C ASP A 120 7.92 10.79 5.94
N PHE A 121 7.21 10.36 6.96
CA PHE A 121 5.88 9.76 6.83
C PHE A 121 4.98 10.11 8.01
N ARG A 122 3.68 9.91 7.82
CA ARG A 122 2.68 10.00 8.88
C ARG A 122 1.70 8.84 8.76
N ASN A 123 1.36 8.25 9.89
CA ASN A 123 0.28 7.30 9.99
C ASN A 123 -1.02 8.04 10.25
N TYR A 124 -2.06 7.61 9.56
CA TYR A 124 -3.43 8.06 9.80
C TYR A 124 -4.31 6.87 10.11
N PHE A 125 -5.12 6.98 11.15
CA PHE A 125 -6.27 6.12 11.31
C PHE A 125 -7.34 6.64 10.34
N LYS A 126 -7.59 5.87 9.30
CA LYS A 126 -8.47 6.25 8.20
C LYS A 126 -9.81 5.56 8.31
N VAL A 127 -10.88 6.35 8.30
CA VAL A 127 -12.25 5.88 8.15
C VAL A 127 -12.71 6.22 6.75
N THR A 128 -13.13 5.21 5.99
CA THR A 128 -13.66 5.39 4.63
C THR A 128 -15.11 4.94 4.60
N ALA A 129 -15.98 5.79 4.06
CA ALA A 129 -17.39 5.47 3.90
C ALA A 129 -17.92 5.89 2.53
N LYS A 130 -18.94 5.16 2.05
CA LYS A 130 -19.77 5.56 0.93
C LYS A 130 -21.22 5.31 1.27
N VAL A 131 -22.09 6.23 0.91
CA VAL A 131 -23.51 6.20 1.26
C VAL A 131 -24.35 6.88 0.18
N LEU A 132 -25.62 6.51 0.06
CA LEU A 132 -26.56 7.30 -0.74
C LEU A 132 -26.94 8.59 0.00
N GLU A 133 -27.10 9.70 -0.72
CA GLU A 133 -27.44 11.01 -0.14
C GLU A 133 -28.57 10.96 0.89
N HIS A 134 -29.64 10.21 0.60
CA HIS A 134 -30.79 10.10 1.50
C HIS A 134 -30.53 9.26 2.76
N ASN A 135 -29.41 8.54 2.84
CA ASN A 135 -29.01 7.73 3.98
C ASN A 135 -27.84 8.37 4.79
N GLU A 136 -27.41 9.57 4.46
CA GLU A 136 -26.26 10.21 5.15
C GLU A 136 -26.52 10.36 6.65
N ASP A 137 -27.75 10.70 7.08
CA ASP A 137 -28.07 10.81 8.52
C ASP A 137 -27.82 9.48 9.23
N ARG A 138 -28.09 8.35 8.55
CA ARG A 138 -27.79 7.01 9.07
C ARG A 138 -26.27 6.74 9.17
N LEU A 139 -25.49 7.25 8.20
CA LEU A 139 -24.04 7.14 8.28
C LEU A 139 -23.49 7.90 9.49
N PHE A 140 -23.91 9.14 9.71
CA PHE A 140 -23.40 9.93 10.82
C PHE A 140 -23.90 9.40 12.18
N GLU A 141 -25.13 8.91 12.31
CA GLU A 141 -25.63 8.17 13.48
C GLU A 141 -24.72 6.97 13.82
N LEU A 142 -24.35 6.19 12.79
CA LEU A 142 -23.45 5.04 12.96
C LEU A 142 -22.06 5.47 13.36
N LEU A 143 -21.48 6.49 12.69
CA LEU A 143 -20.12 6.99 13.00
C LEU A 143 -20.03 7.54 14.41
N GLU A 144 -21.03 8.29 14.88
CA GLU A 144 -21.09 8.80 16.25
C GLU A 144 -21.10 7.66 17.26
N ALA A 145 -21.95 6.64 17.04
CA ALA A 145 -22.00 5.47 17.92
C ALA A 145 -20.65 4.74 17.96
N LEU A 146 -20.02 4.51 16.80
CA LEU A 146 -18.75 3.80 16.69
C LEU A 146 -17.58 4.59 17.29
N ALA A 147 -17.50 5.90 17.02
CA ALA A 147 -16.39 6.74 17.46
C ALA A 147 -16.43 7.07 18.97
N LEU A 148 -17.64 7.26 19.52
CA LEU A 148 -17.79 7.83 20.86
C LEU A 148 -18.21 6.79 21.91
N THR A 149 -18.89 5.69 21.50
CA THR A 149 -19.54 4.79 22.46
C THR A 149 -19.24 3.30 22.26
N SER A 150 -18.22 2.92 21.44
CA SER A 150 -17.85 1.51 21.27
C SER A 150 -17.35 0.85 22.56
N HIS A 151 -17.93 -0.27 22.94
CA HIS A 151 -17.59 -1.03 24.14
C HIS A 151 -16.36 -1.92 23.93
N VAL A 152 -15.20 -1.31 23.66
CA VAL A 152 -13.92 -2.06 23.43
C VAL A 152 -13.42 -2.80 24.68
N GLY A 153 -14.05 -2.61 25.83
CA GLY A 153 -13.73 -3.27 27.10
C GLY A 153 -14.45 -4.61 27.32
N ASP A 154 -15.29 -5.06 26.42
CA ASP A 154 -15.93 -6.38 26.51
C ASP A 154 -14.91 -7.49 26.27
N LYS A 155 -14.40 -8.09 27.35
CA LYS A 155 -13.35 -9.12 27.32
C LYS A 155 -13.81 -10.39 26.59
N ALA A 156 -15.06 -10.82 26.75
CA ALA A 156 -15.56 -12.00 26.09
C ALA A 156 -15.64 -11.79 24.58
N ARG A 157 -16.20 -10.66 24.17
CA ARG A 157 -16.31 -10.31 22.76
C ARG A 157 -14.94 -10.07 22.10
N LEU A 158 -14.02 -9.42 22.82
CA LEU A 158 -12.66 -9.24 22.34
C LEU A 158 -11.96 -10.56 22.07
N LYS A 159 -12.16 -11.57 22.92
CA LYS A 159 -11.60 -12.92 22.71
C LYS A 159 -12.07 -13.54 21.39
N GLU A 160 -13.37 -13.50 21.14
CA GLU A 160 -13.96 -14.02 19.90
C GLU A 160 -13.39 -13.30 18.66
N ILE A 161 -13.28 -11.98 18.71
CA ILE A 161 -12.72 -11.19 17.61
C ILE A 161 -11.25 -11.54 17.36
N VAL A 162 -10.43 -11.61 18.41
CA VAL A 162 -9.00 -11.95 18.30
C VAL A 162 -8.80 -13.36 17.71
N GLU A 163 -9.61 -14.34 18.15
CA GLU A 163 -9.59 -15.70 17.60
C GLU A 163 -10.01 -15.73 16.13
N GLU A 164 -11.05 -14.97 15.73
CA GLU A 164 -11.51 -14.83 14.34
C GLU A 164 -10.43 -14.19 13.46
N VAL A 165 -9.84 -13.08 13.89
CA VAL A 165 -8.80 -12.37 13.13
C VAL A 165 -7.55 -13.25 12.99
N LYS A 166 -7.13 -13.92 14.07
CA LYS A 166 -6.00 -14.87 14.04
C LYS A 166 -6.27 -16.04 13.08
N ALA A 167 -7.47 -16.60 13.09
CA ALA A 167 -7.84 -17.68 12.16
C ALA A 167 -7.81 -17.19 10.69
N GLY A 168 -8.23 -15.95 10.43
CA GLY A 168 -8.10 -15.32 9.13
C GLY A 168 -6.63 -15.18 8.69
N TRP A 169 -5.74 -14.79 9.58
CA TRP A 169 -4.29 -14.76 9.33
C TRP A 169 -3.71 -16.15 9.07
N ASP A 170 -4.05 -17.15 9.87
CA ASP A 170 -3.61 -18.55 9.65
C ASP A 170 -3.97 -19.05 8.25
N ALA A 171 -5.18 -18.78 7.80
CA ALA A 171 -5.66 -19.19 6.49
C ALA A 171 -4.99 -18.45 5.32
N LEU A 172 -4.66 -17.16 5.51
CA LEU A 172 -4.23 -16.29 4.43
C LEU A 172 -2.75 -15.97 4.45
N PHE A 173 -1.99 -16.29 5.50
CA PHE A 173 -0.60 -15.88 5.66
C PHE A 173 0.25 -16.22 4.43
N PHE A 174 0.17 -17.45 3.93
CA PHE A 174 0.90 -17.87 2.75
C PHE A 174 0.50 -17.06 1.50
N SER A 175 -0.77 -16.78 1.31
CA SER A 175 -1.23 -15.96 0.15
C SER A 175 -0.83 -14.50 0.26
N ARG A 176 -0.65 -13.99 1.48
CA ARG A 176 -0.12 -12.65 1.78
C ARG A 176 1.41 -12.57 1.74
N GLY A 177 2.11 -13.67 1.50
CA GLY A 177 3.57 -13.76 1.57
C GLY A 177 4.32 -12.68 0.78
N MET A 178 3.79 -12.24 -0.38
CA MET A 178 4.36 -11.12 -1.13
C MET A 178 4.28 -9.81 -0.34
N THR A 179 3.13 -9.49 0.25
CA THR A 179 2.95 -8.25 1.04
C THR A 179 3.82 -8.29 2.29
N VAL A 180 3.82 -9.42 3.02
CA VAL A 180 4.67 -9.63 4.20
C VAL A 180 6.14 -9.42 3.84
N ALA A 181 6.63 -10.06 2.77
CA ALA A 181 8.03 -9.95 2.34
C ALA A 181 8.38 -8.51 1.88
N THR A 182 7.46 -7.81 1.20
CA THR A 182 7.70 -6.43 0.73
C THR A 182 7.83 -5.45 1.90
N ILE A 183 6.91 -5.51 2.85
CA ILE A 183 6.92 -4.61 4.00
C ILE A 183 8.10 -4.96 4.92
N ARG A 184 8.36 -6.26 5.14
CA ARG A 184 9.51 -6.71 5.91
C ARG A 184 10.83 -6.27 5.31
N LEU A 185 11.01 -6.40 4.00
CA LEU A 185 12.17 -5.85 3.29
C LEU A 185 12.32 -4.34 3.49
N SER A 186 11.21 -3.59 3.33
CA SER A 186 11.23 -2.13 3.51
C SER A 186 11.60 -1.71 4.92
N SER A 187 11.27 -2.51 5.93
CA SER A 187 11.58 -2.24 7.34
C SER A 187 13.06 -2.32 7.67
N TYR A 188 13.87 -2.95 6.84
CA TYR A 188 15.33 -3.02 7.03
C TYR A 188 15.99 -1.65 6.86
N PHE A 189 15.46 -0.79 6.01
CA PHE A 189 16.10 0.45 5.60
C PHE A 189 15.19 1.69 5.68
N SER A 190 13.99 1.60 6.25
CA SER A 190 13.11 2.77 6.40
C SER A 190 12.20 2.71 7.62
N ASP A 191 11.96 3.88 8.24
CA ASP A 191 11.06 4.00 9.37
C ASP A 191 9.59 3.80 8.97
N SER A 192 9.18 4.24 7.77
CA SER A 192 7.84 3.94 7.25
C SER A 192 7.63 2.43 7.06
N GLY A 193 8.65 1.70 6.63
CA GLY A 193 8.64 0.24 6.54
C GLY A 193 8.53 -0.40 7.92
N ARG A 194 9.29 0.07 8.92
CA ARG A 194 9.22 -0.39 10.31
C ARG A 194 7.86 -0.16 10.92
N SER A 195 7.31 1.02 10.73
CA SER A 195 5.95 1.34 11.18
C SER A 195 4.90 0.43 10.52
N SER A 196 4.99 0.22 9.21
CA SER A 196 4.03 -0.63 8.47
C SER A 196 4.14 -2.10 8.83
N GLU A 197 5.29 -2.53 9.34
CA GLU A 197 5.53 -3.93 9.73
C GLU A 197 4.67 -4.37 10.92
N HIS A 198 4.22 -3.42 11.75
CA HIS A 198 3.26 -3.66 12.83
C HIS A 198 1.88 -4.16 12.35
N ASP A 199 1.54 -4.03 11.06
CA ASP A 199 0.34 -4.62 10.42
C ASP A 199 0.60 -6.00 9.79
N GLN A 200 1.81 -6.51 9.80
CA GLN A 200 2.15 -7.73 9.08
C GLN A 200 2.58 -8.85 10.03
N LEU A 201 3.83 -9.25 9.96
CA LEU A 201 4.34 -10.36 10.76
C LEU A 201 4.27 -10.07 12.27
N THR A 202 4.58 -8.83 12.68
CA THR A 202 4.49 -8.41 14.09
C THR A 202 3.05 -8.52 14.60
N TYR A 203 2.06 -8.10 13.78
CA TYR A 203 0.65 -8.24 14.13
C TYR A 203 0.23 -9.71 14.25
N TYR A 204 0.63 -10.52 13.30
CA TYR A 204 0.30 -11.95 13.33
C TYR A 204 0.90 -12.64 14.56
N GLN A 205 2.15 -12.37 14.91
CA GLN A 205 2.80 -12.88 16.11
C GLN A 205 2.12 -12.39 17.39
N PHE A 206 1.70 -11.11 17.41
CA PHE A 206 0.91 -10.56 18.52
C PHE A 206 -0.42 -11.30 18.69
N LEU A 207 -1.15 -11.57 17.63
CA LEU A 207 -2.41 -12.32 17.69
C LEU A 207 -2.20 -13.76 18.19
N GLN A 208 -1.13 -14.44 17.75
CA GLN A 208 -0.77 -15.78 18.22
C GLN A 208 -0.49 -15.78 19.72
N ASP A 209 0.31 -14.83 20.18
CA ASP A 209 0.67 -14.69 21.59
C ASP A 209 -0.53 -14.28 22.45
N LEU A 210 -1.36 -13.36 21.97
CA LEU A 210 -2.57 -12.94 22.67
C LEU A 210 -3.59 -14.10 22.80
N CYS A 211 -3.81 -14.88 21.73
CA CYS A 211 -4.68 -16.06 21.80
C CYS A 211 -4.16 -17.10 22.80
N ALA A 212 -2.84 -17.35 22.83
CA ALA A 212 -2.23 -18.32 23.73
C ALA A 212 -2.30 -17.91 25.22
N HIS A 213 -2.25 -16.61 25.50
CA HIS A 213 -2.17 -16.06 26.85
C HIS A 213 -3.28 -15.02 27.13
N PHE A 214 -4.47 -15.25 26.59
CA PHE A 214 -5.54 -14.25 26.58
C PHE A 214 -5.92 -13.78 27.99
N GLU A 215 -6.13 -14.69 28.92
CA GLU A 215 -6.59 -14.34 30.27
C GLU A 215 -5.56 -13.47 31.03
N GLU A 216 -4.28 -13.63 30.71
CA GLU A 216 -3.20 -12.87 31.34
C GLU A 216 -3.03 -11.49 30.70
N LYS A 217 -3.25 -11.36 29.38
CA LYS A 217 -2.90 -10.16 28.59
C LYS A 217 -4.10 -9.26 28.27
N ALA A 218 -5.32 -9.80 28.29
CA ALA A 218 -6.51 -9.09 27.82
C ALA A 218 -6.76 -7.77 28.52
N ASP A 219 -6.57 -7.71 29.83
CA ASP A 219 -6.86 -6.48 30.58
C ASP A 219 -5.94 -5.32 30.15
N ARG A 220 -4.65 -5.61 29.88
CA ARG A 220 -3.71 -4.62 29.35
C ARG A 220 -4.08 -4.21 27.91
N VAL A 221 -4.46 -5.16 27.07
CA VAL A 221 -4.89 -4.88 25.69
C VAL A 221 -6.15 -4.01 25.69
N ILE A 222 -7.12 -4.29 26.58
CA ILE A 222 -8.33 -3.47 26.75
C ILE A 222 -8.00 -2.03 27.13
N GLU A 223 -7.09 -1.83 28.08
CA GLU A 223 -6.65 -0.46 28.46
C GLU A 223 -5.95 0.26 27.31
N ASN A 224 -5.14 -0.46 26.52
CA ASN A 224 -4.53 0.10 25.31
C ASN A 224 -5.61 0.50 24.28
N LEU A 225 -6.61 -0.36 24.03
CA LEU A 225 -7.71 -0.06 23.10
C LEU A 225 -8.53 1.15 23.56
N LYS A 226 -8.83 1.29 24.86
CA LYS A 226 -9.53 2.47 25.39
C LYS A 226 -8.69 3.74 25.20
N THR A 227 -7.39 3.66 25.43
CA THR A 227 -6.46 4.78 25.22
C THR A 227 -6.46 5.21 23.75
N LEU A 228 -6.39 4.24 22.83
CA LEU A 228 -6.39 4.49 21.41
C LEU A 228 -7.73 5.02 20.89
N MET A 229 -8.87 4.55 21.43
CA MET A 229 -10.19 5.10 21.09
C MET A 229 -10.26 6.60 21.34
N SER A 230 -9.79 7.05 22.52
CA SER A 230 -9.78 8.48 22.87
C SER A 230 -8.77 9.29 22.03
N ALA A 231 -7.79 8.65 21.44
CA ALA A 231 -6.72 9.31 20.68
C ALA A 231 -7.03 9.38 19.18
N PHE A 232 -7.69 8.39 18.62
CA PHE A 232 -7.91 8.31 17.17
C PHE A 232 -9.06 9.20 16.72
N PHE A 233 -10.22 9.10 17.34
CA PHE A 233 -11.35 9.96 16.98
C PHE A 233 -11.19 11.35 17.61
N ASN A 234 -10.39 12.19 16.95
CA ASN A 234 -10.06 13.53 17.42
C ASN A 234 -10.11 14.54 16.27
N LYS A 235 -10.22 15.83 16.63
CA LYS A 235 -10.28 16.93 15.66
C LYS A 235 -8.94 17.59 15.36
N ASP A 236 -7.84 17.17 16.01
CA ASP A 236 -6.55 17.79 15.82
C ASP A 236 -5.87 17.25 14.55
N ARG A 237 -5.52 18.16 13.64
CA ARG A 237 -4.86 17.84 12.36
C ARG A 237 -5.61 16.81 11.51
N LEU A 238 -6.92 16.73 11.67
CA LEU A 238 -7.77 15.86 10.86
C LEU A 238 -7.77 16.32 9.41
N VAL A 239 -7.58 15.39 8.48
CA VAL A 239 -7.78 15.61 7.05
C VAL A 239 -9.00 14.84 6.61
N MET A 240 -9.97 15.55 6.08
CA MET A 240 -11.20 14.95 5.56
C MET A 240 -11.24 15.07 4.04
N SER A 241 -11.88 14.14 3.38
CA SER A 241 -12.18 14.28 1.96
C SER A 241 -13.63 13.95 1.66
N LEU A 242 -14.15 14.65 0.65
CA LEU A 242 -15.52 14.56 0.20
C LEU A 242 -15.56 14.49 -1.33
N CYS A 243 -16.29 13.51 -1.87
CA CYS A 243 -16.63 13.47 -3.29
C CYS A 243 -18.13 13.23 -3.44
N CYS A 244 -18.84 14.21 -4.00
CA CYS A 244 -20.26 14.18 -4.29
C CYS A 244 -20.60 15.12 -5.43
N ASP A 245 -21.87 15.12 -5.86
CA ASP A 245 -22.41 16.10 -6.78
C ASP A 245 -22.35 17.51 -6.17
N GLU A 246 -21.99 18.52 -6.96
CA GLU A 246 -21.82 19.91 -6.48
C GLU A 246 -23.06 20.46 -5.76
N SER A 247 -24.25 20.08 -6.22
CA SER A 247 -25.51 20.48 -5.59
C SER A 247 -25.71 19.96 -4.17
N HIS A 248 -24.99 18.88 -3.81
CA HIS A 248 -25.12 18.25 -2.49
C HIS A 248 -23.98 18.66 -1.53
N ARG A 249 -22.93 19.31 -2.03
CA ARG A 249 -21.73 19.65 -1.29
C ARG A 249 -21.98 20.33 0.06
N GLU A 250 -22.76 21.40 0.06
CA GLU A 250 -23.02 22.20 1.27
C GLU A 250 -23.69 21.37 2.38
N THR A 251 -24.61 20.48 1.98
CA THR A 251 -25.29 19.56 2.93
C THR A 251 -24.32 18.57 3.53
N ALA A 252 -23.49 17.93 2.69
CA ALA A 252 -22.49 16.97 3.14
C ALA A 252 -21.42 17.62 4.04
N GLU A 253 -20.93 18.80 3.69
CA GLU A 253 -19.96 19.56 4.51
C GLU A 253 -20.53 19.87 5.91
N LYS A 254 -21.78 20.35 6.01
CA LYS A 254 -22.44 20.63 7.29
C LYS A 254 -22.53 19.39 8.19
N LYS A 255 -22.85 18.23 7.62
CA LYS A 255 -22.91 16.98 8.38
C LYS A 255 -21.52 16.56 8.87
N MET A 256 -20.48 16.69 8.03
CA MET A 256 -19.09 16.45 8.45
C MET A 256 -18.67 17.39 9.58
N GLU A 257 -18.98 18.68 9.48
CA GLU A 257 -18.70 19.67 10.53
C GLU A 257 -19.39 19.32 11.85
N SER A 258 -20.66 18.96 11.80
CA SER A 258 -21.43 18.55 13.00
C SER A 258 -20.82 17.33 13.69
N PHE A 259 -20.31 16.37 12.93
CA PHE A 259 -19.61 15.21 13.48
C PHE A 259 -18.28 15.62 14.15
N VAL A 260 -17.47 16.43 13.45
CA VAL A 260 -16.16 16.88 13.97
C VAL A 260 -16.30 17.70 15.24
N ASP A 261 -17.35 18.51 15.38
CA ASP A 261 -17.60 19.32 16.58
C ASP A 261 -17.78 18.48 17.85
N GLN A 262 -18.23 17.24 17.72
CA GLN A 262 -18.39 16.30 18.84
C GLN A 262 -17.10 15.60 19.24
N LEU A 263 -16.06 15.64 18.39
CA LEU A 263 -14.81 14.95 18.65
C LEU A 263 -13.93 15.67 19.69
N PRO A 264 -13.23 14.92 20.55
CA PRO A 264 -12.28 15.49 21.51
C PRO A 264 -10.99 15.97 20.82
N HIS A 265 -10.12 16.57 21.61
CA HIS A 265 -8.70 16.78 21.25
C HIS A 265 -7.90 15.50 21.49
N SER A 266 -6.85 15.27 20.67
CA SER A 266 -6.00 14.09 20.81
C SER A 266 -5.12 14.16 22.06
N SER A 267 -5.03 13.04 22.80
CA SER A 267 -4.09 12.89 23.92
C SER A 267 -2.62 12.78 23.46
N PHE A 268 -2.37 12.52 22.18
CA PHE A 268 -1.04 12.44 21.57
C PHE A 268 -0.67 13.69 20.77
N ALA A 269 -1.53 14.70 20.71
CA ALA A 269 -1.25 15.95 20.00
C ALA A 269 0.07 16.58 20.46
N GLY A 270 0.91 16.95 19.48
CA GLY A 270 2.20 17.61 19.73
C GLY A 270 3.34 16.70 20.18
N LYS A 271 3.11 15.39 20.36
CA LYS A 271 4.20 14.45 20.62
C LYS A 271 4.98 14.16 19.32
N PRO A 272 6.30 13.88 19.42
CA PRO A 272 7.09 13.51 18.24
C PRO A 272 6.68 12.15 17.69
N VAL A 273 7.06 11.88 16.42
CA VAL A 273 7.00 10.52 15.86
C VAL A 273 7.91 9.62 16.71
N PRO A 274 7.47 8.40 17.09
CA PRO A 274 8.31 7.48 17.84
C PRO A 274 9.49 7.00 16.98
N GLU A 275 10.60 6.65 17.66
CA GLU A 275 11.67 5.90 17.03
C GLU A 275 11.24 4.44 16.88
N PHE A 276 11.51 3.85 15.71
CA PHE A 276 11.16 2.46 15.43
C PHE A 276 12.38 1.57 15.53
N ALA A 277 12.25 0.45 16.26
CA ALA A 277 13.29 -0.57 16.33
C ALA A 277 13.52 -1.21 14.96
N ALA A 278 14.78 -1.30 14.54
CA ALA A 278 15.14 -2.02 13.32
C ALA A 278 14.98 -3.53 13.56
N PRO A 279 14.28 -4.26 12.66
CA PRO A 279 14.26 -5.72 12.71
C PRO A 279 15.64 -6.30 12.33
N GLY A 280 15.79 -7.60 12.46
CA GLY A 280 16.94 -8.30 11.85
C GLY A 280 16.96 -8.08 10.33
N LEU A 281 18.10 -8.35 9.68
CA LEU A 281 18.27 -8.24 8.24
C LEU A 281 18.20 -9.62 7.58
N ASN A 282 17.98 -9.62 6.27
CA ASN A 282 18.13 -10.83 5.43
C ASN A 282 17.43 -12.06 6.01
N GLU A 283 16.11 -11.96 6.18
CA GLU A 283 15.33 -12.96 6.87
C GLU A 283 14.68 -13.98 5.93
N GLY A 284 14.71 -15.27 6.36
CA GLY A 284 13.93 -16.36 5.80
C GLY A 284 12.73 -16.69 6.67
N ILE A 285 11.51 -16.43 6.20
CA ILE A 285 10.26 -16.69 6.93
C ILE A 285 9.64 -17.98 6.39
N THR A 286 9.69 -19.03 7.18
CA THR A 286 9.25 -20.36 6.74
C THR A 286 7.75 -20.52 6.89
N THR A 287 7.13 -21.14 5.90
CA THR A 287 5.71 -21.50 5.86
C THR A 287 5.54 -22.96 5.46
N SER A 288 4.30 -23.45 5.46
CA SER A 288 3.95 -24.78 4.94
C SER A 288 3.88 -24.83 3.40
N GLY A 289 4.08 -23.71 2.71
CA GLY A 289 4.06 -23.63 1.24
C GLY A 289 5.27 -24.33 0.61
N LYS A 290 5.12 -24.73 -0.67
CA LYS A 290 6.20 -25.38 -1.45
C LYS A 290 6.93 -24.41 -2.39
N VAL A 291 6.52 -23.17 -2.43
CA VAL A 291 7.07 -22.10 -3.28
C VAL A 291 7.37 -20.88 -2.43
N GLN A 292 8.17 -19.97 -2.95
CA GLN A 292 8.64 -18.80 -2.25
C GLN A 292 8.13 -17.49 -2.87
N TYR A 293 8.16 -16.45 -2.07
CA TYR A 293 8.18 -15.04 -2.45
C TYR A 293 9.59 -14.53 -2.16
N VAL A 294 10.35 -14.21 -3.21
CA VAL A 294 11.75 -13.82 -3.11
C VAL A 294 11.88 -12.35 -3.45
N LEU A 295 12.35 -11.55 -2.50
CA LEU A 295 12.54 -10.12 -2.70
C LEU A 295 13.97 -9.70 -2.40
N ALA A 296 14.48 -8.75 -3.19
CA ALA A 296 15.73 -8.04 -2.95
C ALA A 296 15.56 -6.58 -3.37
N GLY A 297 16.15 -5.64 -2.63
CA GLY A 297 16.03 -4.21 -2.94
C GLY A 297 16.52 -3.33 -1.80
N GLY A 298 16.24 -2.04 -1.89
CA GLY A 298 16.71 -1.05 -0.91
C GLY A 298 16.21 0.36 -1.25
N ASN A 299 16.96 1.37 -0.81
CA ASN A 299 16.65 2.78 -1.00
C ASN A 299 17.67 3.43 -1.95
N PHE A 300 17.28 3.67 -3.22
CA PHE A 300 18.19 4.30 -4.19
C PHE A 300 18.53 5.77 -3.85
N ARG A 301 17.68 6.48 -3.11
CA ARG A 301 17.98 7.85 -2.67
C ARG A 301 19.08 7.89 -1.61
N ALA A 302 19.25 6.84 -0.82
CA ALA A 302 20.36 6.72 0.12
C ALA A 302 21.73 6.70 -0.60
N HIS A 303 21.74 6.27 -1.85
CA HIS A 303 22.94 6.29 -2.74
C HIS A 303 23.04 7.58 -3.57
N GLY A 304 22.17 8.57 -3.34
CA GLY A 304 22.20 9.85 -4.05
C GLY A 304 21.53 9.85 -5.42
N HIS A 305 20.79 8.82 -5.76
CA HIS A 305 20.05 8.75 -7.03
C HIS A 305 18.65 9.38 -6.91
N ASP A 306 18.25 10.10 -7.95
CA ASP A 306 16.92 10.66 -8.07
C ASP A 306 15.97 9.74 -8.84
N TYR A 307 14.66 9.88 -8.56
CA TYR A 307 13.62 9.20 -9.31
C TYR A 307 13.43 9.84 -10.68
N THR A 308 13.31 9.02 -11.73
CA THR A 308 13.04 9.44 -13.11
C THR A 308 11.90 8.62 -13.72
N GLY A 309 11.23 9.18 -14.76
CA GLY A 309 10.21 8.45 -15.53
C GLY A 309 10.75 7.19 -16.21
N ALA A 310 12.04 7.15 -16.54
CA ALA A 310 12.70 5.96 -17.10
C ALA A 310 12.60 4.73 -16.18
N MET A 311 12.55 4.92 -14.85
CA MET A 311 12.35 3.83 -13.89
C MET A 311 10.99 3.14 -14.10
N LYS A 312 9.93 3.88 -14.46
CA LYS A 312 8.62 3.28 -14.80
C LYS A 312 8.64 2.50 -16.10
N VAL A 313 9.39 2.99 -17.09
CA VAL A 313 9.60 2.26 -18.33
C VAL A 313 10.38 0.97 -18.06
N LEU A 314 11.40 1.03 -17.19
CA LEU A 314 12.16 -0.15 -16.78
C LEU A 314 11.29 -1.19 -16.06
N GLU A 315 10.36 -0.80 -15.19
CA GLU A 315 9.40 -1.74 -14.59
C GLU A 315 8.63 -2.52 -15.67
N THR A 316 8.21 -1.83 -16.73
CA THR A 316 7.50 -2.45 -17.87
C THR A 316 8.42 -3.38 -18.67
N ILE A 317 9.65 -2.94 -18.98
CA ILE A 317 10.64 -3.75 -19.67
C ILE A 317 10.90 -5.05 -18.90
N LEU A 318 11.21 -4.95 -17.61
CA LEU A 318 11.52 -6.12 -16.77
C LEU A 318 10.37 -7.11 -16.67
N ARG A 319 9.13 -6.59 -16.58
CA ARG A 319 7.90 -7.39 -16.53
C ARG A 319 7.69 -8.24 -17.77
N TYR A 320 8.09 -7.79 -18.98
CA TYR A 320 7.82 -8.47 -20.24
C TYR A 320 9.07 -9.07 -20.92
N SER A 321 10.29 -8.80 -20.39
CA SER A 321 11.53 -9.30 -20.96
C SER A 321 12.38 -10.08 -19.95
N TYR A 322 13.32 -9.43 -19.26
CA TYR A 322 14.34 -10.07 -18.44
C TYR A 322 13.80 -10.97 -17.32
N LEU A 323 13.00 -10.41 -16.41
CA LEU A 323 12.44 -11.17 -15.28
C LEU A 323 11.41 -12.19 -15.77
N TRP A 324 10.59 -11.81 -16.73
CA TRP A 324 9.63 -12.73 -17.33
C TRP A 324 10.31 -13.97 -17.91
N THR A 325 11.34 -13.76 -18.70
CA THR A 325 12.05 -14.86 -19.38
C THR A 325 12.79 -15.73 -18.38
N LYS A 326 13.61 -15.14 -17.50
CA LYS A 326 14.51 -15.90 -16.62
C LYS A 326 13.80 -16.53 -15.43
N ILE A 327 12.87 -15.80 -14.80
CA ILE A 327 12.22 -16.23 -13.56
C ILE A 327 10.91 -16.95 -13.83
N ARG A 328 10.07 -16.45 -14.73
CA ARG A 328 8.79 -17.10 -15.02
C ARG A 328 8.93 -18.22 -16.02
N VAL A 329 9.40 -17.93 -17.24
CA VAL A 329 9.41 -18.93 -18.33
C VAL A 329 10.43 -20.04 -18.07
N GLN A 330 11.65 -19.68 -17.69
CA GLN A 330 12.73 -20.64 -17.45
C GLN A 330 12.80 -21.11 -15.99
N GLY A 331 12.35 -20.29 -15.02
CA GLY A 331 12.40 -20.58 -13.59
C GLY A 331 11.14 -21.25 -13.06
N GLY A 332 9.98 -21.08 -13.72
CA GLY A 332 8.71 -21.68 -13.33
C GLY A 332 7.94 -20.88 -12.27
N ALA A 333 8.34 -19.66 -11.94
CA ALA A 333 7.58 -18.79 -11.06
C ALA A 333 6.25 -18.36 -11.68
N TYR A 334 5.24 -18.09 -10.86
CA TYR A 334 3.95 -17.58 -11.35
C TYR A 334 4.04 -16.14 -11.85
N GLY A 335 4.91 -15.32 -11.26
CA GLY A 335 5.18 -13.95 -11.68
C GLY A 335 6.51 -13.42 -11.17
N ALA A 336 6.98 -12.35 -11.82
CA ALA A 336 8.14 -11.59 -11.36
C ALA A 336 7.98 -10.14 -11.78
N GLY A 337 8.60 -9.21 -11.05
CA GLY A 337 8.54 -7.80 -11.35
C GLY A 337 9.55 -6.97 -10.60
N ALA A 338 9.58 -5.70 -10.94
CA ALA A 338 10.33 -4.66 -10.26
C ALA A 338 9.39 -3.52 -9.84
N ARG A 339 9.74 -2.80 -8.81
CA ARG A 339 9.05 -1.60 -8.35
C ARG A 339 10.04 -0.51 -8.02
N PHE A 340 9.80 0.68 -8.55
CA PHE A 340 10.44 1.92 -8.14
C PHE A 340 9.37 2.89 -7.62
N ASP A 341 9.57 3.44 -6.44
CA ASP A 341 8.71 4.52 -5.93
C ASP A 341 9.50 5.82 -5.80
N GLN A 342 8.81 6.93 -5.93
CA GLN A 342 9.38 8.27 -5.89
C GLN A 342 10.16 8.56 -4.60
N ASN A 343 9.79 7.91 -3.48
CA ASN A 343 10.42 8.09 -2.18
C ASN A 343 11.78 7.40 -2.00
N GLY A 344 12.22 6.64 -2.99
CA GLY A 344 13.50 5.94 -2.98
C GLY A 344 13.40 4.42 -2.96
N LEU A 345 12.21 3.86 -2.72
CA LEU A 345 12.02 2.41 -2.70
C LEU A 345 12.29 1.79 -4.08
N PHE A 346 13.20 0.83 -4.10
CA PHE A 346 13.37 -0.11 -5.21
C PHE A 346 13.38 -1.53 -4.69
N TYR A 347 12.64 -2.41 -5.35
CA TYR A 347 12.80 -3.85 -5.14
C TYR A 347 12.48 -4.67 -6.38
N LEU A 348 13.10 -5.84 -6.45
CA LEU A 348 12.80 -6.94 -7.35
C LEU A 348 12.01 -7.99 -6.57
N SER A 349 11.05 -8.64 -7.23
CA SER A 349 10.20 -9.63 -6.59
C SER A 349 9.90 -10.81 -7.50
N SER A 350 9.78 -12.00 -6.91
CA SER A 350 9.18 -13.16 -7.56
C SER A 350 7.99 -13.69 -6.75
N TYR A 351 6.98 -14.19 -7.44
CA TYR A 351 5.71 -14.61 -6.87
C TYR A 351 5.49 -16.10 -7.12
N ARG A 352 5.31 -16.86 -6.02
CA ARG A 352 5.17 -18.33 -6.06
C ARG A 352 6.27 -18.98 -6.88
N ASP A 353 7.50 -18.72 -6.49
CA ASP A 353 8.72 -19.10 -7.18
C ASP A 353 9.28 -20.41 -6.63
N PRO A 354 9.54 -21.45 -7.45
CA PRO A 354 10.18 -22.66 -6.99
C PRO A 354 11.72 -22.58 -6.90
N GLN A 355 12.36 -21.48 -7.36
CA GLN A 355 13.81 -21.38 -7.62
C GLN A 355 14.49 -20.27 -6.81
N LEU A 356 14.66 -20.46 -5.48
CA LEU A 356 15.23 -19.42 -4.63
C LEU A 356 16.58 -18.85 -5.12
N MET A 357 17.61 -19.67 -5.20
CA MET A 357 18.98 -19.21 -5.51
C MET A 357 19.12 -18.72 -6.95
N LYS A 358 18.48 -19.39 -7.89
CA LYS A 358 18.48 -18.98 -9.29
C LYS A 358 17.85 -17.60 -9.48
N THR A 359 16.81 -17.32 -8.72
CA THR A 359 16.12 -16.02 -8.73
C THR A 359 17.00 -14.93 -8.12
N LEU A 360 17.64 -15.17 -6.99
CA LEU A 360 18.60 -14.23 -6.40
C LEU A 360 19.77 -13.92 -7.38
N SER A 361 20.36 -14.96 -7.98
CA SER A 361 21.40 -14.79 -9.00
C SER A 361 20.91 -14.02 -10.25
N THR A 362 19.63 -14.20 -10.61
CA THR A 362 19.01 -13.42 -11.70
C THR A 362 18.92 -11.93 -11.33
N TYR A 363 18.60 -11.62 -10.07
CA TYR A 363 18.58 -10.22 -9.60
C TYR A 363 19.97 -9.61 -9.63
N GLU A 364 20.98 -10.33 -9.16
CA GLU A 364 22.39 -9.88 -9.17
C GLU A 364 22.93 -9.61 -10.58
N GLY A 365 22.44 -10.34 -11.58
CA GLY A 365 22.81 -10.13 -13.00
C GLY A 365 22.07 -8.99 -13.70
N LEU A 366 21.13 -8.30 -13.03
CA LEU A 366 20.34 -7.24 -13.65
C LEU A 366 21.17 -6.00 -14.04
N PRO A 367 22.13 -5.50 -13.24
CA PRO A 367 22.96 -4.35 -13.65
C PRO A 367 23.70 -4.59 -14.96
N GLU A 368 24.31 -5.77 -15.15
CA GLU A 368 25.00 -6.13 -16.38
C GLU A 368 24.05 -6.19 -17.59
N TYR A 369 22.83 -6.74 -17.39
CA TYR A 369 21.81 -6.72 -18.44
C TYR A 369 21.45 -5.30 -18.84
N LEU A 370 21.33 -4.37 -17.89
CA LEU A 370 20.98 -2.97 -18.16
C LEU A 370 22.11 -2.24 -18.90
N GLU A 371 23.37 -2.47 -18.58
CA GLU A 371 24.53 -1.89 -19.28
C GLU A 371 24.55 -2.25 -20.77
N HIS A 372 24.10 -3.47 -21.09
CA HIS A 372 24.05 -4.00 -22.45
C HIS A 372 22.63 -4.01 -23.04
N PHE A 373 21.70 -3.29 -22.41
CA PHE A 373 20.31 -3.26 -22.90
C PHE A 373 20.24 -2.68 -24.31
N GLU A 374 19.61 -3.43 -25.19
CA GLU A 374 19.34 -3.01 -26.56
C GLU A 374 17.85 -3.22 -26.88
N ALA A 375 17.28 -2.28 -27.58
CA ALA A 375 15.92 -2.36 -28.10
C ALA A 375 15.80 -1.49 -29.35
N SER A 376 15.06 -1.97 -30.33
CA SER A 376 14.68 -1.18 -31.49
C SER A 376 13.74 -0.03 -31.08
N GLU A 377 13.62 1.00 -31.93
CA GLU A 377 12.66 2.09 -31.71
C GLU A 377 11.22 1.57 -31.55
N ARG A 378 10.86 0.54 -32.32
CA ARG A 378 9.56 -0.12 -32.22
C ARG A 378 9.33 -0.78 -30.86
N GLU A 379 10.33 -1.46 -30.30
CA GLU A 379 10.26 -2.07 -28.97
C GLU A 379 10.19 -1.03 -27.87
N MET A 380 11.03 0.01 -27.91
CA MET A 380 10.97 1.13 -26.97
C MET A 380 9.59 1.81 -27.01
N THR A 381 9.04 2.04 -28.20
CA THR A 381 7.68 2.59 -28.34
C THR A 381 6.62 1.71 -27.67
N LYS A 382 6.71 0.38 -27.80
CA LYS A 382 5.80 -0.55 -27.09
C LYS A 382 5.93 -0.45 -25.58
N TYR A 383 7.15 -0.36 -25.05
CA TYR A 383 7.37 -0.23 -23.61
C TYR A 383 6.84 1.09 -23.07
N VAL A 384 7.08 2.19 -23.78
CA VAL A 384 6.54 3.52 -23.41
C VAL A 384 5.02 3.51 -23.44
N ILE A 385 4.39 3.02 -24.51
CA ILE A 385 2.92 2.93 -24.60
C ILE A 385 2.35 2.02 -23.50
N GLY A 386 2.98 0.89 -23.24
CA GLY A 386 2.59 -0.02 -22.15
C GLY A 386 2.67 0.67 -20.78
N THR A 387 3.70 1.47 -20.55
CA THR A 387 3.86 2.24 -19.30
C THR A 387 2.79 3.33 -19.18
N ILE A 388 2.55 4.09 -20.23
CA ILE A 388 1.50 5.13 -20.25
C ILE A 388 0.11 4.52 -20.04
N SER A 389 -0.17 3.38 -20.63
CA SER A 389 -1.43 2.65 -20.42
C SER A 389 -1.69 2.31 -18.96
N LEU A 390 -0.65 1.97 -18.19
CA LEU A 390 -0.74 1.74 -16.75
C LEU A 390 -0.96 3.06 -15.97
N LEU A 391 -0.32 4.15 -16.39
CA LEU A 391 -0.47 5.47 -15.77
C LEU A 391 -1.85 6.08 -16.03
N ASP A 392 -2.43 5.82 -17.20
CA ASP A 392 -3.72 6.37 -17.64
C ASP A 392 -4.90 5.44 -17.34
N THR A 393 -4.73 4.46 -16.47
CA THR A 393 -5.83 3.55 -16.09
C THR A 393 -7.05 4.36 -15.61
N PRO A 394 -8.25 4.12 -16.16
CA PRO A 394 -9.45 4.80 -15.72
C PRO A 394 -9.73 4.61 -14.22
N LEU A 395 -10.03 5.70 -13.54
CA LEU A 395 -10.28 5.71 -12.11
C LEU A 395 -11.77 5.90 -11.81
N THR A 396 -12.30 5.12 -10.86
CA THR A 396 -13.62 5.37 -10.24
C THR A 396 -13.58 6.63 -9.38
N ASN A 397 -14.75 7.14 -8.96
CA ASN A 397 -14.80 8.31 -8.05
C ASN A 397 -14.06 8.03 -6.72
N ALA A 398 -14.21 6.83 -6.14
CA ALA A 398 -13.48 6.44 -4.94
C ALA A 398 -11.95 6.45 -5.16
N MET A 399 -11.46 5.87 -6.27
CA MET A 399 -10.03 5.86 -6.59
C MET A 399 -9.47 7.27 -6.86
N ARG A 400 -10.26 8.16 -7.44
CA ARG A 400 -9.87 9.55 -7.66
C ARG A 400 -9.80 10.33 -6.35
N LEU A 401 -10.72 10.05 -5.42
CA LEU A 401 -10.69 10.63 -4.08
C LEU A 401 -9.44 10.18 -3.33
N GLU A 402 -9.14 8.87 -3.32
CA GLU A 402 -7.93 8.30 -2.73
C GLU A 402 -6.65 8.91 -3.34
N LYS A 403 -6.63 9.09 -4.67
CA LYS A 403 -5.50 9.76 -5.36
C LYS A 403 -5.34 11.20 -4.89
N ALA A 404 -6.44 11.93 -4.69
CA ALA A 404 -6.41 13.31 -4.22
C ALA A 404 -5.84 13.41 -2.80
N ILE A 405 -6.30 12.57 -1.88
CA ILE A 405 -5.77 12.48 -0.51
C ILE A 405 -4.29 12.12 -0.52
N THR A 406 -3.93 11.06 -1.24
CA THR A 406 -2.55 10.60 -1.34
C THR A 406 -1.63 11.69 -1.89
N THR A 407 -2.06 12.40 -2.92
CA THR A 407 -1.31 13.53 -3.50
C THR A 407 -1.09 14.63 -2.46
N TYR A 408 -2.14 14.99 -1.73
CA TYR A 408 -2.09 16.04 -0.70
C TYR A 408 -1.18 15.61 0.48
N LEU A 409 -1.43 14.44 1.06
CA LEU A 409 -0.70 13.98 2.26
C LEU A 409 0.75 13.63 2.00
N ARG A 410 1.10 13.17 0.78
CA ARG A 410 2.49 12.93 0.36
C ARG A 410 3.23 14.20 -0.08
N GLY A 411 2.55 15.34 -0.16
CA GLY A 411 3.14 16.60 -0.57
C GLY A 411 3.57 16.63 -2.05
N LEU A 412 2.89 15.88 -2.93
CA LEU A 412 3.24 15.78 -4.36
C LEU A 412 3.01 17.13 -5.08
N PRO A 413 4.05 17.75 -5.67
CA PRO A 413 3.90 18.95 -6.50
C PRO A 413 3.07 18.64 -7.76
N LYS A 414 2.26 19.62 -8.18
CA LYS A 414 1.37 19.47 -9.36
C LYS A 414 2.13 19.24 -10.67
N ASP A 415 3.26 19.87 -10.84
CA ASP A 415 4.12 19.79 -12.02
C ASP A 415 4.93 18.49 -12.10
N LEU A 416 5.16 17.85 -10.96
CA LEU A 416 5.97 16.63 -10.90
C LEU A 416 5.38 15.48 -11.73
N ALA A 417 4.06 15.32 -11.70
CA ALA A 417 3.39 14.30 -12.51
C ALA A 417 3.55 14.54 -14.02
N GLN A 418 3.55 15.83 -14.44
CA GLN A 418 3.81 16.20 -15.82
C GLN A 418 5.26 15.90 -16.20
N THR A 419 6.21 16.29 -15.35
CA THR A 419 7.63 16.01 -15.57
C THR A 419 7.89 14.52 -15.78
N TYR A 420 7.39 13.67 -14.87
CA TYR A 420 7.58 12.22 -15.01
C TYR A 420 6.85 11.63 -16.22
N ARG A 421 5.70 12.17 -16.60
CA ARG A 421 5.02 11.74 -17.82
C ARG A 421 5.85 12.05 -19.07
N ASP A 422 6.40 13.25 -19.15
CA ASP A 422 7.26 13.65 -20.27
C ASP A 422 8.51 12.77 -20.34
N GLU A 423 9.17 12.51 -19.21
CA GLU A 423 10.31 11.58 -19.13
C GLU A 423 9.96 10.15 -19.57
N VAL A 424 8.75 9.66 -19.25
CA VAL A 424 8.28 8.35 -19.74
C VAL A 424 8.09 8.35 -21.24
N ILE A 425 7.43 9.39 -21.80
CA ILE A 425 7.13 9.46 -23.24
C ILE A 425 8.42 9.60 -24.06
N ASP A 426 9.38 10.38 -23.56
CA ASP A 426 10.63 10.67 -24.24
C ASP A 426 11.76 9.67 -23.94
N CYS A 427 11.51 8.65 -23.10
CA CYS A 427 12.49 7.65 -22.67
C CYS A 427 13.15 6.92 -23.85
N LEU A 428 14.47 6.88 -23.83
CA LEU A 428 15.35 6.22 -24.83
C LEU A 428 16.07 5.01 -24.21
N VAL A 429 16.76 4.24 -25.05
CA VAL A 429 17.61 3.11 -24.62
C VAL A 429 18.70 3.57 -23.65
N GLU A 430 19.29 4.72 -23.90
CA GLU A 430 20.35 5.33 -23.09
C GLU A 430 19.86 5.63 -21.66
N ASP A 431 18.60 6.06 -21.49
CA ASP A 431 18.01 6.34 -20.19
C ASP A 431 17.82 5.04 -19.39
N ILE A 432 17.50 3.94 -20.06
CA ILE A 432 17.41 2.61 -19.43
C ILE A 432 18.78 2.11 -19.00
N ARG A 433 19.82 2.26 -19.86
CA ARG A 433 21.22 1.90 -19.52
C ARG A 433 21.72 2.72 -18.33
N ALA A 434 21.36 4.00 -18.27
CA ALA A 434 21.74 4.89 -17.16
C ALA A 434 21.20 4.46 -15.79
N LEU A 435 20.23 3.53 -15.73
CA LEU A 435 19.73 2.96 -14.49
C LEU A 435 20.57 1.79 -13.95
N ALA A 436 21.55 1.30 -14.70
CA ALA A 436 22.43 0.21 -14.24
C ALA A 436 23.18 0.52 -12.95
N PRO A 437 23.80 1.72 -12.77
CA PRO A 437 24.39 2.11 -11.48
C PRO A 437 23.38 2.15 -10.34
N VAL A 438 22.17 2.68 -10.56
CA VAL A 438 21.11 2.76 -9.55
C VAL A 438 20.78 1.38 -9.00
N VAL A 439 20.55 0.42 -9.90
CA VAL A 439 20.24 -0.97 -9.54
C VAL A 439 21.42 -1.64 -8.85
N ARG A 440 22.64 -1.42 -9.35
CA ARG A 440 23.88 -1.98 -8.78
C ARG A 440 24.09 -1.51 -7.35
N ASP A 441 24.01 -0.19 -7.12
CA ASP A 441 24.26 0.40 -5.82
C ASP A 441 23.28 -0.13 -4.78
N VAL A 442 21.97 -0.15 -5.12
CA VAL A 442 20.94 -0.70 -4.21
C VAL A 442 21.12 -2.19 -3.93
N LEU A 443 21.43 -3.00 -4.94
CA LEU A 443 21.62 -4.44 -4.73
C LEU A 443 22.91 -4.75 -3.96
N SER A 444 23.90 -3.83 -3.96
CA SER A 444 25.13 -3.97 -3.17
C SER A 444 24.89 -3.89 -1.66
N ASP A 445 23.78 -3.29 -1.20
CA ASP A 445 23.38 -3.29 0.21
C ASP A 445 23.05 -4.71 0.70
N GLY A 446 22.72 -5.62 -0.20
CA GLY A 446 22.49 -7.02 0.08
C GLY A 446 21.17 -7.32 0.80
N TYR A 447 20.24 -6.37 0.91
CA TYR A 447 18.95 -6.60 1.56
C TYR A 447 18.06 -7.58 0.78
N ARG A 448 17.58 -8.61 1.48
CA ARG A 448 16.68 -9.61 0.93
C ARG A 448 15.70 -10.13 1.98
N CYS A 449 14.49 -10.44 1.56
CA CYS A 449 13.49 -11.09 2.40
C CYS A 449 12.80 -12.21 1.60
N VAL A 450 12.70 -13.40 2.20
CA VAL A 450 12.08 -14.56 1.57
C VAL A 450 11.01 -15.12 2.48
N VAL A 451 9.80 -15.30 1.93
CA VAL A 451 8.69 -15.99 2.63
C VAL A 451 8.33 -17.23 1.83
N GLY A 452 8.33 -18.41 2.44
CA GLY A 452 7.93 -19.60 1.68
C GLY A 452 8.38 -20.93 2.25
N SER A 453 8.78 -21.84 1.36
CA SER A 453 9.11 -23.22 1.66
C SER A 453 10.18 -23.35 2.74
N LYS A 454 9.84 -24.06 3.82
CA LYS A 454 10.80 -24.37 4.89
C LYS A 454 12.04 -25.09 4.34
N GLU A 455 11.84 -26.09 3.48
CA GLU A 455 12.92 -26.89 2.89
C GLU A 455 13.88 -25.99 2.08
N ALA A 456 13.36 -25.19 1.14
CA ALA A 456 14.19 -24.32 0.31
C ALA A 456 14.95 -23.26 1.11
N ILE A 457 14.35 -22.69 2.18
CA ILE A 457 14.99 -21.71 3.05
C ILE A 457 16.08 -22.37 3.90
N GLU A 458 15.81 -23.53 4.51
CA GLU A 458 16.77 -24.24 5.36
C GLU A 458 17.96 -24.81 4.56
N GLU A 459 17.73 -25.29 3.34
CA GLU A 459 18.80 -25.74 2.42
C GLU A 459 19.75 -24.59 2.02
N ASN A 460 19.27 -23.36 2.01
CA ASN A 460 20.01 -22.17 1.61
C ASN A 460 20.20 -21.19 2.78
N LYS A 461 20.33 -21.74 4.01
CA LYS A 461 20.40 -20.94 5.24
C LYS A 461 21.50 -19.87 5.26
N ASP A 462 22.59 -20.08 4.52
CA ASP A 462 23.76 -19.20 4.51
C ASP A 462 23.50 -17.82 3.84
N VAL A 463 22.35 -17.68 3.14
CA VAL A 463 21.95 -16.40 2.56
C VAL A 463 21.10 -15.55 3.52
N PHE A 464 20.76 -16.08 4.70
CA PHE A 464 19.94 -15.43 5.70
C PHE A 464 20.69 -15.21 7.00
N GLU A 465 20.47 -14.06 7.63
CA GLU A 465 20.97 -13.79 8.98
C GLU A 465 20.06 -14.44 10.04
N LYS A 466 18.77 -14.56 9.73
CA LYS A 466 17.78 -15.16 10.61
C LYS A 466 16.75 -15.96 9.83
N ILE A 467 16.44 -17.14 10.35
CA ILE A 467 15.35 -17.98 9.84
C ILE A 467 14.37 -18.23 10.99
N PHE A 468 13.09 -18.06 10.72
CA PHE A 468 12.05 -18.35 11.70
C PHE A 468 10.75 -18.78 11.03
N LYS A 469 9.89 -19.40 11.81
CA LYS A 469 8.56 -19.83 11.38
C LYS A 469 7.55 -18.70 11.62
N ALA A 470 6.69 -18.46 10.64
CA ALA A 470 5.54 -17.60 10.79
C ALA A 470 4.46 -18.25 11.66
#